data_beda5b26a17eb07afb523b5945eefa78
#
_entry.id   beda5b26a17eb07afb523b5945eefa78
#
_cell.length_a   1.000
_cell.length_b   1.000
_cell.length_c   1.000
_cell.angle_alpha   90.00
_cell.angle_beta   90.00
_cell.angle_gamma   90.00
#
_symmetry.space_group_name_H-M   'P 1'
#
loop_
_entity.id
_entity.type
_entity.pdbx_description
1 polymer ?
#
loop_
_entity_poly.entity_id
_entity_poly.type
_entity_poly.pdbx_seq_one_letter_code
_entity_poly.pdbx_strand_id
1 'polypeptide(L)'
;MLPRQVLPRQFYLITRRCTQRQLLLRPDQETNNAFTYCLIVAALRYGIDILLPCAMSNHHHTVIYDRDGRYPEFVEHFHKLLARSQNALRGRWENFWSSEQVCVVRLVDRAAVMDKLVYTATNPVQDHLVDRVQHWPGVNGLAALLTGRNLRARRPWHFFRPDGPMPEEVEMRLTIPPALGPASEVLADLRERVQAVEAEHDAERRQTGRRVLGRRAVLQQSWRGYPSSIEPRRNLRPQVASRSKWHRLEALLRNHAFIEDYIRARDAWREGHLVAFPPGTYWLRRFANVVVAET
;
A
#
# COMPACT_ATOMS: atom_id res chain seq x y z
N MET A 1 18.10 -11.46 -6.79
CA MET A 1 16.64 -11.29 -6.58
C MET A 1 15.96 -11.43 -7.94
N LEU A 2 14.90 -12.21 -8.04
CA LEU A 2 14.17 -12.35 -9.30
C LEU A 2 13.35 -11.08 -9.58
N PRO A 3 13.28 -10.65 -10.85
CA PRO A 3 12.51 -9.48 -11.24
C PRO A 3 11.02 -9.71 -11.09
N ARG A 4 10.26 -8.64 -10.92
CA ARG A 4 8.79 -8.66 -11.03
C ARG A 4 8.40 -8.03 -12.35
N GLN A 5 7.43 -8.63 -13.02
CA GLN A 5 6.83 -8.03 -14.19
C GLN A 5 6.06 -6.76 -13.79
N VAL A 6 6.35 -5.63 -14.41
CA VAL A 6 5.69 -4.34 -14.18
C VAL A 6 4.95 -3.96 -15.46
N LEU A 7 3.64 -4.04 -15.42
CA LEU A 7 2.76 -3.70 -16.54
C LEU A 7 1.87 -2.52 -16.17
N PRO A 8 1.46 -1.71 -17.15
CA PRO A 8 0.47 -0.65 -16.94
C PRO A 8 -0.92 -1.23 -16.67
N ARG A 9 -1.82 -0.40 -16.15
CA ARG A 9 -3.24 -0.71 -15.91
C ARG A 9 -3.46 -1.88 -14.97
N GLN A 10 -2.65 -1.96 -13.91
CA GLN A 10 -2.76 -3.03 -12.91
C GLN A 10 -3.18 -2.48 -11.55
N PHE A 11 -3.94 -3.29 -10.79
CA PHE A 11 -4.28 -3.03 -9.41
C PHE A 11 -3.28 -3.73 -8.48
N TYR A 12 -2.89 -3.05 -7.41
CA TYR A 12 -1.99 -3.61 -6.41
C TYR A 12 -2.45 -3.29 -4.99
N LEU A 13 -2.23 -4.25 -4.08
CA LEU A 13 -2.16 -3.98 -2.65
C LEU A 13 -0.69 -3.85 -2.26
N ILE A 14 -0.34 -2.71 -1.69
CA ILE A 14 1.00 -2.44 -1.14
C ILE A 14 0.92 -2.52 0.37
N THR A 15 1.79 -3.32 0.97
CA THR A 15 1.94 -3.42 2.43
C THR A 15 3.40 -3.22 2.81
N ARG A 16 3.66 -2.35 3.78
CA ARG A 16 4.98 -2.15 4.36
C ARG A 16 4.90 -2.07 5.87
N ARG A 17 5.78 -2.81 6.55
CA ARG A 17 5.83 -2.88 8.00
C ARG A 17 7.04 -2.11 8.55
N CYS A 18 6.87 -1.44 9.68
CA CYS A 18 7.96 -0.83 10.41
C CYS A 18 8.92 -1.88 10.96
N THR A 19 10.19 -1.46 11.14
CA THR A 19 11.21 -2.33 11.73
C THR A 19 10.75 -2.91 13.07
N GLN A 20 11.04 -4.18 13.30
CA GLN A 20 10.71 -4.89 14.54
C GLN A 20 9.26 -4.73 15.01
N ARG A 21 8.30 -4.45 14.12
CA ARG A 21 6.89 -4.16 14.44
C ARG A 21 6.68 -2.93 15.35
N GLN A 22 7.70 -2.07 15.52
CA GLN A 22 7.61 -0.89 16.35
C GLN A 22 6.50 0.06 15.87
N LEU A 23 5.82 0.74 16.82
CA LEU A 23 4.65 1.58 16.54
C LEU A 23 5.05 2.95 15.94
N LEU A 24 5.99 2.95 14.98
CA LEU A 24 6.58 4.17 14.39
C LEU A 24 5.58 5.01 13.58
N LEU A 25 4.47 4.42 13.16
CA LEU A 25 3.33 5.08 12.50
C LEU A 25 2.17 5.32 13.48
N ARG A 26 2.42 5.32 14.81
CA ARG A 26 1.39 5.66 15.78
C ARG A 26 0.61 6.90 15.32
N PRO A 27 -0.72 6.84 15.27
CA PRO A 27 -1.54 7.92 14.73
C PRO A 27 -1.53 9.14 15.67
N ASP A 28 -0.71 10.11 15.33
CA ASP A 28 -0.75 11.48 15.84
C ASP A 28 -0.90 12.42 14.66
N GLN A 29 -1.17 13.69 14.93
CA GLN A 29 -1.45 14.67 13.88
C GLN A 29 -0.29 14.80 12.88
N GLU A 30 0.95 14.87 13.37
CA GLU A 30 2.16 15.00 12.56
C GLU A 30 2.40 13.75 11.71
N THR A 31 2.22 12.55 12.28
CA THR A 31 2.36 11.28 11.56
C THR A 31 1.29 11.15 10.48
N ASN A 32 0.03 11.43 10.79
CA ASN A 32 -1.07 11.38 9.83
C ASN A 32 -0.86 12.38 8.69
N ASN A 33 -0.45 13.61 9.03
CA ASN A 33 -0.15 14.64 8.04
C ASN A 33 1.03 14.23 7.14
N ALA A 34 2.14 13.76 7.73
CA ALA A 34 3.31 13.34 6.97
C ALA A 34 3.03 12.14 6.07
N PHE A 35 2.27 11.15 6.57
CA PHE A 35 1.85 10.00 5.76
C PHE A 35 1.04 10.44 4.54
N THR A 36 0.01 11.25 4.77
CA THR A 36 -0.87 11.76 3.71
C THR A 36 -0.11 12.63 2.71
N TYR A 37 0.75 13.53 3.19
CA TYR A 37 1.58 14.38 2.35
C TYR A 37 2.51 13.56 1.44
N CYS A 38 3.30 12.66 2.03
CA CYS A 38 4.25 11.84 1.27
C CYS A 38 3.54 10.93 0.26
N LEU A 39 2.37 10.39 0.63
CA LEU A 39 1.55 9.56 -0.25
C LEU A 39 1.08 10.35 -1.47
N ILE A 40 0.49 11.53 -1.25
CA ILE A 40 -0.05 12.38 -2.33
C ILE A 40 1.07 12.85 -3.25
N VAL A 41 2.18 13.36 -2.69
CA VAL A 41 3.34 13.80 -3.48
C VAL A 41 3.87 12.70 -4.39
N ALA A 42 4.03 11.50 -3.84
CA ALA A 42 4.51 10.36 -4.63
C ALA A 42 3.50 9.93 -5.69
N ALA A 43 2.20 9.87 -5.35
CA ALA A 43 1.16 9.47 -6.27
C ALA A 43 1.02 10.42 -7.46
N LEU A 44 1.01 11.74 -7.20
CA LEU A 44 0.96 12.76 -8.26
C LEU A 44 2.20 12.70 -9.16
N ARG A 45 3.38 12.50 -8.57
CA ARG A 45 4.63 12.45 -9.33
C ARG A 45 4.69 11.29 -10.32
N TYR A 46 4.10 10.14 -9.96
CA TYR A 46 4.22 8.91 -10.76
C TYR A 46 2.91 8.48 -11.42
N GLY A 47 1.87 9.31 -11.37
CA GLY A 47 0.60 9.02 -12.03
C GLY A 47 -0.14 7.81 -11.45
N ILE A 48 -0.05 7.62 -10.12
CA ILE A 48 -0.71 6.51 -9.43
C ILE A 48 -2.07 6.95 -8.89
N ASP A 49 -3.11 6.21 -9.22
CA ASP A 49 -4.42 6.39 -8.61
C ASP A 49 -4.47 5.66 -7.27
N ILE A 50 -4.66 6.40 -6.20
CA ILE A 50 -4.87 5.83 -4.87
C ILE A 50 -6.36 5.53 -4.70
N LEU A 51 -6.69 4.25 -4.46
CA LEU A 51 -8.06 3.85 -4.17
C LEU A 51 -8.36 3.95 -2.68
N LEU A 52 -7.52 3.33 -1.85
CA LEU A 52 -7.73 3.35 -0.41
C LEU A 52 -6.42 3.15 0.35
N PRO A 53 -5.93 4.16 1.10
CA PRO A 53 -4.84 4.01 2.05
C PRO A 53 -5.38 3.73 3.45
N CYS A 54 -4.65 2.93 4.23
CA CYS A 54 -4.84 2.77 5.67
C CYS A 54 -3.48 2.65 6.37
N ALA A 55 -3.18 3.59 7.28
CA ALA A 55 -2.00 3.53 8.13
C ALA A 55 -2.37 2.99 9.50
N MET A 56 -1.83 1.82 9.84
CA MET A 56 -1.83 1.25 11.18
C MET A 56 -0.65 1.77 11.97
N SER A 57 -0.60 1.52 13.29
CA SER A 57 0.50 2.05 14.13
C SER A 57 1.89 1.55 13.74
N ASN A 58 2.03 0.41 13.06
CA ASN A 58 3.32 -0.21 12.72
C ASN A 58 3.44 -0.72 11.28
N HIS A 59 2.45 -0.49 10.46
CA HIS A 59 2.46 -0.84 9.03
C HIS A 59 1.41 -0.02 8.29
N HIS A 60 1.40 -0.12 6.97
CA HIS A 60 0.31 0.43 6.17
C HIS A 60 -0.13 -0.55 5.09
N HIS A 61 -1.38 -0.39 4.67
CA HIS A 61 -1.96 -0.98 3.48
C HIS A 61 -2.39 0.13 2.54
N THR A 62 -2.12 -0.01 1.25
CA THR A 62 -2.58 0.96 0.25
C THR A 62 -2.99 0.22 -1.02
N VAL A 63 -4.26 0.33 -1.39
CA VAL A 63 -4.75 -0.18 -2.68
C VAL A 63 -4.59 0.89 -3.72
N ILE A 64 -3.93 0.55 -4.83
CA ILE A 64 -3.62 1.46 -5.92
C ILE A 64 -4.02 0.89 -7.28
N TYR A 65 -4.21 1.78 -8.25
CA TYR A 65 -4.21 1.46 -9.67
C TYR A 65 -3.05 2.15 -10.36
N ASP A 66 -2.19 1.37 -11.00
CA ASP A 66 -1.00 1.83 -11.72
C ASP A 66 -1.32 1.94 -13.20
N ARG A 67 -1.56 3.17 -13.66
CA ARG A 67 -1.93 3.44 -15.05
C ARG A 67 -0.82 3.15 -16.03
N ASP A 68 0.41 3.47 -15.65
CA ASP A 68 1.54 3.58 -16.57
C ASP A 68 2.68 2.59 -16.27
N GLY A 69 2.50 1.65 -15.32
CA GLY A 69 3.54 0.72 -14.93
C GLY A 69 4.66 1.39 -14.11
N ARG A 70 4.33 2.33 -13.22
CA ARG A 70 5.29 3.12 -12.44
C ARG A 70 5.22 2.89 -10.93
N TYR A 71 4.46 1.89 -10.48
CA TYR A 71 4.36 1.61 -9.04
C TYR A 71 5.71 1.39 -8.34
N PRO A 72 6.78 0.83 -8.96
CA PRO A 72 8.04 0.65 -8.23
C PRO A 72 8.69 1.97 -7.82
N GLU A 73 8.67 2.99 -8.70
CA GLU A 73 9.16 4.34 -8.38
C GLU A 73 8.30 5.03 -7.34
N PHE A 74 6.97 4.89 -7.46
CA PHE A 74 6.03 5.40 -6.46
C PHE A 74 6.32 4.83 -5.08
N VAL A 75 6.44 3.51 -4.97
CA VAL A 75 6.72 2.80 -3.72
C VAL A 75 8.05 3.24 -3.12
N GLU A 76 9.11 3.31 -3.95
CA GLU A 76 10.43 3.77 -3.51
C GLU A 76 10.35 5.20 -2.97
N HIS A 77 9.76 6.11 -3.74
CA HIS A 77 9.67 7.52 -3.37
C HIS A 77 8.82 7.74 -2.12
N PHE A 78 7.62 7.18 -2.08
CA PHE A 78 6.71 7.28 -0.93
C PHE A 78 7.37 6.77 0.34
N HIS A 79 7.91 5.55 0.32
CA HIS A 79 8.50 4.94 1.49
C HIS A 79 9.78 5.66 1.95
N LYS A 80 10.59 6.17 1.02
CA LYS A 80 11.80 6.94 1.33
C LYS A 80 11.47 8.27 2.00
N LEU A 81 10.50 9.02 1.43
CA LEU A 81 10.07 10.30 2.01
C LEU A 81 9.47 10.09 3.40
N LEU A 82 8.54 9.15 3.53
CA LEU A 82 7.86 8.88 4.80
C LEU A 82 8.86 8.42 5.88
N ALA A 83 9.78 7.51 5.56
CA ALA A 83 10.78 7.04 6.50
C ALA A 83 11.67 8.18 7.00
N ARG A 84 12.16 9.03 6.09
CA ARG A 84 13.00 10.18 6.44
C ARG A 84 12.25 11.20 7.28
N SER A 85 11.00 11.53 6.89
CA SER A 85 10.15 12.45 7.63
C SER A 85 9.86 11.93 9.04
N GLN A 86 9.50 10.66 9.18
CA GLN A 86 9.20 10.07 10.49
C GLN A 86 10.45 9.90 11.36
N ASN A 87 11.60 9.59 10.78
CA ASN A 87 12.86 9.56 11.52
C ASN A 87 13.23 10.95 12.03
N ALA A 88 13.08 12.00 11.21
CA ALA A 88 13.27 13.38 11.65
C ALA A 88 12.32 13.76 12.81
N LEU A 89 11.01 13.43 12.68
CA LEU A 89 10.01 13.68 13.72
C LEU A 89 10.36 12.99 15.05
N ARG A 90 10.93 11.78 14.99
CA ARG A 90 11.22 10.93 16.16
C ARG A 90 12.67 11.05 16.67
N GLY A 91 13.51 11.87 16.04
CA GLY A 91 14.95 11.95 16.37
C GLY A 91 15.67 10.62 16.18
N ARG A 92 15.37 9.88 15.10
CA ARG A 92 15.90 8.55 14.79
C ARG A 92 16.83 8.59 13.59
N TRP A 93 17.82 7.67 13.60
CA TRP A 93 18.81 7.51 12.51
C TRP A 93 18.70 6.13 11.84
N GLU A 94 18.08 5.17 12.51
CA GLU A 94 18.00 3.78 12.12
C GLU A 94 16.93 3.49 11.06
N ASN A 95 16.90 2.25 10.57
CA ASN A 95 15.90 1.79 9.63
C ASN A 95 14.47 2.02 10.17
N PHE A 96 13.66 2.70 9.39
CA PHE A 96 12.25 2.90 9.69
C PHE A 96 11.41 1.67 9.30
N TRP A 97 11.68 1.13 8.12
CA TRP A 97 10.99 -0.02 7.60
C TRP A 97 11.71 -1.32 7.94
N SER A 98 10.95 -2.41 8.02
CA SER A 98 11.51 -3.76 8.05
C SER A 98 12.49 -3.97 6.91
N SER A 99 13.58 -4.71 7.15
CA SER A 99 14.55 -5.11 6.13
C SER A 99 13.96 -6.01 5.05
N GLU A 100 12.79 -6.59 5.30
CA GLU A 100 12.07 -7.37 4.31
C GLU A 100 11.64 -6.52 3.12
N GLN A 101 11.59 -7.15 1.96
CA GLN A 101 11.09 -6.50 0.76
C GLN A 101 9.64 -6.07 0.94
N VAL A 102 9.28 -4.90 0.38
CA VAL A 102 7.89 -4.46 0.35
C VAL A 102 6.98 -5.53 -0.27
N CYS A 103 5.88 -5.82 0.42
CA CYS A 103 4.87 -6.73 -0.11
C CYS A 103 3.98 -5.95 -1.10
N VAL A 104 4.07 -6.34 -2.37
CA VAL A 104 3.23 -5.81 -3.45
C VAL A 104 2.50 -6.99 -4.08
N VAL A 105 1.20 -7.02 -3.95
CA VAL A 105 0.33 -8.09 -4.45
C VAL A 105 -0.50 -7.57 -5.61
N ARG A 106 -0.36 -8.15 -6.81
CA ARG A 106 -1.21 -7.83 -7.95
C ARG A 106 -2.61 -8.41 -7.73
N LEU A 107 -3.63 -7.57 -7.88
CA LEU A 107 -5.04 -7.94 -7.75
C LEU A 107 -5.58 -8.19 -9.16
N VAL A 108 -5.85 -9.47 -9.46
CA VAL A 108 -6.05 -9.92 -10.85
C VAL A 108 -7.47 -9.70 -11.35
N ASP A 109 -8.44 -9.70 -10.43
CA ASP A 109 -9.85 -9.55 -10.76
C ASP A 109 -10.57 -8.55 -9.83
N ARG A 110 -11.76 -8.12 -10.24
CA ARG A 110 -12.60 -7.19 -9.46
C ARG A 110 -12.86 -7.71 -8.05
N ALA A 111 -13.11 -9.00 -7.90
CA ALA A 111 -13.40 -9.59 -6.59
C ALA A 111 -12.21 -9.45 -5.64
N ALA A 112 -10.99 -9.70 -6.12
CA ALA A 112 -9.78 -9.50 -5.35
C ALA A 112 -9.55 -8.03 -4.97
N VAL A 113 -9.83 -7.08 -5.88
CA VAL A 113 -9.74 -5.64 -5.58
C VAL A 113 -10.73 -5.28 -4.48
N MET A 114 -12.00 -5.69 -4.60
CA MET A 114 -13.03 -5.42 -3.60
C MET A 114 -12.66 -6.01 -2.24
N ASP A 115 -12.21 -7.26 -2.18
CA ASP A 115 -11.76 -7.88 -0.93
C ASP A 115 -10.62 -7.11 -0.28
N LYS A 116 -9.68 -6.60 -1.08
CA LYS A 116 -8.55 -5.82 -0.53
C LYS A 116 -8.92 -4.40 -0.16
N LEU A 117 -9.90 -3.79 -0.80
CA LEU A 117 -10.49 -2.52 -0.34
C LEU A 117 -11.17 -2.70 1.02
N VAL A 118 -12.02 -3.71 1.17
CA VAL A 118 -12.69 -4.03 2.45
C VAL A 118 -11.66 -4.34 3.53
N TYR A 119 -10.72 -5.24 3.26
CA TYR A 119 -9.65 -5.59 4.19
C TYR A 119 -8.85 -4.36 4.64
N THR A 120 -8.45 -3.51 3.70
CA THR A 120 -7.67 -2.29 4.00
C THR A 120 -8.47 -1.31 4.85
N ALA A 121 -9.76 -1.11 4.54
CA ALA A 121 -10.63 -0.23 5.31
C ALA A 121 -10.85 -0.73 6.73
N THR A 122 -11.13 -2.03 6.88
CA THR A 122 -11.55 -2.64 8.16
C THR A 122 -10.39 -3.17 9.00
N ASN A 123 -9.15 -3.06 8.55
CA ASN A 123 -7.99 -3.58 9.27
C ASN A 123 -7.94 -3.16 10.76
N PRO A 124 -8.24 -1.88 11.13
CA PRO A 124 -8.27 -1.48 12.54
C PRO A 124 -9.39 -2.16 13.35
N VAL A 125 -10.49 -2.56 12.71
CA VAL A 125 -11.61 -3.28 13.36
C VAL A 125 -11.26 -4.76 13.52
N GLN A 126 -10.69 -5.38 12.48
CA GLN A 126 -10.25 -6.78 12.48
C GLN A 126 -9.16 -7.03 13.54
N ASP A 127 -8.28 -6.05 13.76
CA ASP A 127 -7.25 -6.11 14.80
C ASP A 127 -7.78 -5.70 16.20
N HIS A 128 -9.10 -5.50 16.36
CA HIS A 128 -9.76 -5.06 17.59
C HIS A 128 -9.18 -3.78 18.22
N LEU A 129 -8.64 -2.91 17.40
CA LEU A 129 -8.14 -1.61 17.86
C LEU A 129 -9.28 -0.62 18.07
N VAL A 130 -10.28 -0.67 17.21
CA VAL A 130 -11.53 0.12 17.31
C VAL A 130 -12.73 -0.73 16.92
N ASP A 131 -13.91 -0.32 17.31
CA ASP A 131 -15.18 -1.01 17.03
C ASP A 131 -15.76 -0.67 15.65
N ARG A 132 -15.42 0.49 15.12
CA ARG A 132 -15.85 1.01 13.80
C ARG A 132 -14.68 1.65 13.07
N VAL A 133 -14.67 1.57 11.74
CA VAL A 133 -13.61 2.16 10.90
C VAL A 133 -13.47 3.67 11.15
N GLN A 134 -14.58 4.39 11.32
CA GLN A 134 -14.58 5.83 11.58
C GLN A 134 -13.96 6.23 12.93
N HIS A 135 -13.81 5.30 13.87
CA HIS A 135 -13.18 5.54 15.17
C HIS A 135 -11.65 5.40 15.12
N TRP A 136 -11.10 4.91 13.99
CA TRP A 136 -9.66 4.84 13.82
C TRP A 136 -9.02 6.23 13.77
N PRO A 137 -8.06 6.56 14.66
CA PRO A 137 -7.45 7.89 14.69
C PRO A 137 -6.38 8.11 13.62
N GLY A 138 -5.93 7.05 12.95
CA GLY A 138 -4.93 7.11 11.88
C GLY A 138 -5.53 7.39 10.51
N VAL A 139 -4.66 7.49 9.50
CA VAL A 139 -5.12 7.65 8.13
C VAL A 139 -5.90 6.42 7.69
N ASN A 140 -7.14 6.65 7.24
CA ASN A 140 -7.97 5.66 6.58
C ASN A 140 -8.80 6.37 5.51
N GLY A 141 -8.59 5.96 4.25
CA GLY A 141 -9.20 6.62 3.09
C GLY A 141 -10.69 6.37 2.90
N LEU A 142 -11.32 5.46 3.67
CA LEU A 142 -12.70 5.03 3.41
C LEU A 142 -13.69 6.20 3.39
N ALA A 143 -13.67 7.06 4.41
CA ALA A 143 -14.59 8.19 4.49
C ALA A 143 -14.40 9.17 3.32
N ALA A 144 -13.15 9.47 2.95
CA ALA A 144 -12.83 10.31 1.80
C ALA A 144 -13.32 9.70 0.49
N LEU A 145 -13.08 8.40 0.29
CA LEU A 145 -13.51 7.67 -0.90
C LEU A 145 -15.05 7.65 -1.03
N LEU A 146 -15.76 7.31 0.05
CA LEU A 146 -17.23 7.21 0.05
C LEU A 146 -17.94 8.57 -0.11
N THR A 147 -17.33 9.66 0.36
CA THR A 147 -17.92 11.01 0.31
C THR A 147 -17.40 11.86 -0.84
N GLY A 148 -16.39 11.41 -1.57
CA GLY A 148 -15.72 12.18 -2.61
C GLY A 148 -14.92 13.38 -2.09
N ARG A 149 -14.64 13.45 -0.79
CA ARG A 149 -13.79 14.51 -0.20
C ARG A 149 -12.32 14.27 -0.56
N ASN A 150 -11.60 15.37 -0.77
CA ASN A 150 -10.16 15.29 -0.99
C ASN A 150 -9.42 14.94 0.31
N LEU A 151 -8.41 14.08 0.19
CA LEU A 151 -7.35 14.02 1.19
C LEU A 151 -6.52 15.29 1.07
N ARG A 152 -6.18 15.90 2.21
CA ARG A 152 -5.37 17.12 2.27
C ARG A 152 -4.26 16.96 3.30
N ALA A 153 -3.10 17.52 3.00
CA ALA A 153 -1.98 17.56 3.93
C ALA A 153 -1.11 18.79 3.69
N ARG A 154 -0.48 19.27 4.75
CA ARG A 154 0.51 20.35 4.71
C ARG A 154 1.91 19.77 4.70
N ARG A 155 2.83 20.52 4.09
CA ARG A 155 4.25 20.16 4.09
C ARG A 155 4.75 19.96 5.52
N PRO A 156 5.28 18.75 5.88
CA PRO A 156 5.80 18.48 7.21
C PRO A 156 6.97 19.41 7.57
N TRP A 157 6.73 20.32 8.49
CA TRP A 157 7.67 21.36 8.93
C TRP A 157 8.97 20.80 9.55
N HIS A 158 8.88 19.65 10.18
CA HIS A 158 10.00 18.99 10.85
C HIS A 158 10.99 18.32 9.89
N PHE A 159 10.68 18.30 8.58
CA PHE A 159 11.51 17.59 7.59
C PHE A 159 11.82 18.42 6.34
N PHE A 160 10.86 19.12 5.80
CA PHE A 160 11.06 19.92 4.58
C PHE A 160 11.45 21.36 4.92
N ARG A 161 12.33 21.94 4.10
CA ARG A 161 12.70 23.36 4.22
C ARG A 161 11.49 24.24 3.90
N PRO A 162 11.25 25.34 4.64
CA PRO A 162 10.16 26.27 4.36
C PRO A 162 10.21 26.87 2.95
N ASP A 163 11.41 27.19 2.48
CA ASP A 163 11.75 27.78 1.18
C ASP A 163 12.07 26.74 0.10
N GLY A 164 11.86 25.45 0.38
CA GLY A 164 12.17 24.35 -0.55
C GLY A 164 11.13 24.22 -1.68
N PRO A 165 11.46 23.45 -2.73
CA PRO A 165 10.62 23.30 -3.92
C PRO A 165 9.37 22.44 -3.70
N MET A 166 9.20 21.87 -2.51
CA MET A 166 8.04 21.03 -2.21
C MET A 166 6.80 21.88 -1.93
N PRO A 167 5.62 21.54 -2.47
CA PRO A 167 4.41 22.32 -2.29
C PRO A 167 4.05 22.46 -0.80
N GLU A 168 3.53 23.62 -0.40
CA GLU A 168 3.13 23.87 0.98
C GLU A 168 1.93 23.02 1.41
N GLU A 169 0.96 22.90 0.51
CA GLU A 169 -0.21 22.04 0.69
C GLU A 169 -0.37 21.11 -0.51
N VAL A 170 -0.88 19.95 -0.25
CA VAL A 170 -1.23 18.95 -1.27
C VAL A 170 -2.63 18.43 -1.03
N GLU A 171 -3.34 18.16 -2.13
CA GLU A 171 -4.63 17.49 -2.07
C GLU A 171 -4.78 16.46 -3.16
N MET A 172 -5.59 15.44 -2.88
CA MET A 172 -5.90 14.37 -3.83
C MET A 172 -7.29 13.83 -3.57
N ARG A 173 -8.03 13.62 -4.63
CA ARG A 173 -9.28 12.86 -4.59
C ARG A 173 -8.95 11.37 -4.77
N LEU A 174 -9.51 10.54 -3.90
CA LEU A 174 -9.50 9.10 -4.11
C LEU A 174 -10.53 8.75 -5.18
N THR A 175 -10.15 7.90 -6.14
CA THR A 175 -11.00 7.59 -7.30
C THR A 175 -11.14 6.09 -7.50
N ILE A 176 -12.27 5.70 -8.07
CA ILE A 176 -12.49 4.35 -8.58
C ILE A 176 -12.21 4.36 -10.08
N PRO A 177 -11.16 3.67 -10.56
CA PRO A 177 -10.86 3.59 -11.98
C PRO A 177 -12.00 2.90 -12.76
N PRO A 178 -12.31 3.35 -14.00
CA PRO A 178 -13.33 2.72 -14.83
C PRO A 178 -13.14 1.21 -15.05
N ALA A 179 -11.89 0.73 -15.00
CA ALA A 179 -11.56 -0.68 -15.09
C ALA A 179 -12.17 -1.55 -13.97
N LEU A 180 -12.63 -0.94 -12.86
CA LEU A 180 -13.30 -1.64 -11.77
C LEU A 180 -14.83 -1.67 -11.92
N GLY A 181 -15.36 -0.93 -12.87
CA GLY A 181 -16.81 -0.75 -13.13
C GLY A 181 -17.33 0.60 -12.66
N PRO A 182 -18.66 0.79 -12.71
CA PRO A 182 -19.30 2.04 -12.30
C PRO A 182 -18.98 2.39 -10.84
N ALA A 183 -18.48 3.60 -10.61
CA ALA A 183 -18.04 4.02 -9.27
C ALA A 183 -19.14 3.94 -8.22
N SER A 184 -20.39 4.30 -8.58
CA SER A 184 -21.56 4.22 -7.68
C SER A 184 -21.80 2.80 -7.17
N GLU A 185 -21.71 1.79 -8.03
CA GLU A 185 -21.89 0.38 -7.67
C GLU A 185 -20.78 -0.13 -6.79
N VAL A 186 -19.52 0.22 -7.15
CA VAL A 186 -18.32 -0.16 -6.37
C VAL A 186 -18.37 0.44 -4.97
N LEU A 187 -18.76 1.71 -4.85
CA LEU A 187 -18.87 2.39 -3.55
C LEU A 187 -20.01 1.87 -2.70
N ALA A 188 -21.15 1.48 -3.32
CA ALA A 188 -22.27 0.86 -2.61
C ALA A 188 -21.88 -0.52 -2.06
N ASP A 189 -21.30 -1.39 -2.90
CA ASP A 189 -20.80 -2.72 -2.51
C ASP A 189 -19.71 -2.62 -1.43
N LEU A 190 -18.78 -1.66 -1.56
CA LEU A 190 -17.76 -1.43 -0.53
C LEU A 190 -18.37 -1.05 0.82
N ARG A 191 -19.35 -0.13 0.82
CA ARG A 191 -20.04 0.29 2.06
C ARG A 191 -20.73 -0.88 2.75
N GLU A 192 -21.50 -1.66 2.00
CA GLU A 192 -22.22 -2.83 2.50
C GLU A 192 -21.27 -3.85 3.13
N ARG A 193 -20.21 -4.21 2.42
CA ARG A 193 -19.21 -5.19 2.92
C ARG A 193 -18.46 -4.69 4.13
N VAL A 194 -18.12 -3.41 4.20
CA VAL A 194 -17.47 -2.83 5.40
C VAL A 194 -18.41 -2.91 6.59
N GLN A 195 -19.71 -2.57 6.41
CA GLN A 195 -20.71 -2.70 7.48
C GLN A 195 -20.89 -4.15 7.92
N ALA A 196 -20.86 -5.10 7.00
CA ALA A 196 -20.95 -6.53 7.31
C ALA A 196 -19.77 -6.98 8.19
N VAL A 197 -18.53 -6.59 7.85
CA VAL A 197 -17.35 -6.90 8.66
C VAL A 197 -17.43 -6.25 10.04
N GLU A 198 -17.87 -5.01 10.13
CA GLU A 198 -18.07 -4.33 11.43
C GLU A 198 -19.11 -5.05 12.30
N ALA A 199 -20.21 -5.51 11.69
CA ALA A 199 -21.27 -6.26 12.39
C ALA A 199 -20.78 -7.64 12.85
N GLU A 200 -20.04 -8.36 12.02
CA GLU A 200 -19.44 -9.65 12.35
C GLU A 200 -18.50 -9.54 13.56
N HIS A 201 -17.57 -8.60 13.54
CA HIS A 201 -16.64 -8.38 14.68
C HIS A 201 -17.34 -7.85 15.93
N ASP A 202 -18.44 -7.11 15.79
CA ASP A 202 -19.26 -6.71 16.94
C ASP A 202 -19.97 -7.93 17.57
N ALA A 203 -20.54 -8.81 16.77
CA ALA A 203 -21.14 -10.06 17.25
C ALA A 203 -20.10 -10.97 17.93
N GLU A 204 -18.92 -11.14 17.33
CA GLU A 204 -17.81 -11.89 17.94
C GLU A 204 -17.41 -11.33 19.31
N ARG A 205 -17.27 -10.01 19.41
CA ARG A 205 -16.92 -9.34 20.69
C ARG A 205 -17.98 -9.57 21.77
N ARG A 206 -19.27 -9.52 21.40
CA ARG A 206 -20.37 -9.79 22.34
C ARG A 206 -20.35 -11.24 22.84
N GLN A 207 -20.02 -12.20 21.97
CA GLN A 207 -19.95 -13.61 22.33
C GLN A 207 -18.72 -13.93 23.18
N THR A 208 -17.57 -13.34 22.87
CA THR A 208 -16.30 -13.65 23.52
C THR A 208 -15.96 -12.76 24.72
N GLY A 209 -16.70 -11.70 24.94
CA GLY A 209 -16.40 -10.68 25.94
C GLY A 209 -15.15 -9.82 25.61
N ARG A 210 -14.60 -10.00 24.40
CA ARG A 210 -13.39 -9.27 23.96
C ARG A 210 -13.70 -7.79 23.79
N ARG A 211 -12.83 -6.94 24.32
CA ARG A 211 -12.94 -5.48 24.17
C ARG A 211 -11.98 -4.97 23.10
N VAL A 212 -12.37 -3.88 22.44
CA VAL A 212 -11.44 -3.12 21.61
C VAL A 212 -10.47 -2.33 22.48
N LEU A 213 -9.26 -2.06 21.93
CA LEU A 213 -8.30 -1.18 22.62
C LEU A 213 -8.87 0.23 22.81
N GLY A 214 -9.57 0.73 21.82
CA GLY A 214 -10.24 2.03 21.80
C GLY A 214 -9.32 3.17 21.34
N ARG A 215 -9.94 4.19 20.71
CA ARG A 215 -9.26 5.35 20.14
C ARG A 215 -8.29 6.03 21.11
N ARG A 216 -8.71 6.24 22.38
CA ARG A 216 -7.90 6.91 23.37
C ARG A 216 -6.62 6.14 23.69
N ALA A 217 -6.74 4.84 23.91
CA ALA A 217 -5.60 3.98 24.22
C ALA A 217 -4.63 3.87 23.01
N VAL A 218 -5.15 3.80 21.78
CA VAL A 218 -4.31 3.85 20.55
C VAL A 218 -3.47 5.12 20.51
N LEU A 219 -4.07 6.29 20.81
CA LEU A 219 -3.38 7.57 20.80
C LEU A 219 -2.36 7.71 21.95
N GLN A 220 -2.56 6.98 23.06
CA GLN A 220 -1.65 6.97 24.21
C GLN A 220 -0.49 5.99 24.08
N GLN A 221 -0.50 5.10 23.09
CA GLN A 221 0.61 4.18 22.84
C GLN A 221 1.91 4.95 22.58
N SER A 222 3.01 4.48 23.14
CA SER A 222 4.33 5.01 22.81
C SER A 222 4.75 4.56 21.40
N TRP A 223 5.27 5.47 20.58
CA TRP A 223 5.85 5.09 19.29
C TRP A 223 7.09 4.17 19.44
N ARG A 224 7.70 4.12 20.63
CA ARG A 224 8.78 3.19 20.98
C ARG A 224 8.26 1.80 21.34
N GLY A 225 6.95 1.64 21.55
CA GLY A 225 6.33 0.39 21.91
C GLY A 225 6.23 -0.60 20.75
N TYR A 226 5.88 -1.83 21.11
CA TYR A 226 5.66 -2.95 20.19
C TYR A 226 4.30 -3.59 20.51
N PRO A 227 3.65 -4.25 19.53
CA PRO A 227 2.51 -5.09 19.82
C PRO A 227 2.90 -6.23 20.78
N SER A 228 2.05 -6.50 21.77
CA SER A 228 2.24 -7.62 22.71
C SER A 228 1.94 -9.00 22.07
N SER A 229 1.19 -9.02 20.97
CA SER A 229 0.84 -10.25 20.26
C SER A 229 2.06 -10.90 19.61
N ILE A 230 2.19 -12.23 19.77
CA ILE A 230 3.16 -13.02 19.02
C ILE A 230 2.65 -13.19 17.60
N GLU A 231 3.45 -12.80 16.62
CA GLU A 231 3.15 -13.02 15.21
C GLU A 231 4.17 -14.03 14.64
N PRO A 232 3.74 -15.25 14.28
CA PRO A 232 4.65 -16.21 13.70
C PRO A 232 5.15 -15.72 12.34
N ARG A 233 6.46 -15.88 12.10
CA ARG A 233 7.08 -15.54 10.82
C ARG A 233 6.67 -16.56 9.78
N ARG A 234 5.68 -16.24 8.94
CA ARG A 234 5.12 -17.17 7.97
C ARG A 234 5.86 -17.23 6.64
N ASN A 235 6.82 -16.34 6.38
CA ASN A 235 7.56 -16.20 5.11
C ASN A 235 6.65 -16.13 3.86
N LEU A 236 5.40 -15.72 4.02
CA LEU A 236 4.44 -15.59 2.92
C LEU A 236 4.81 -14.40 2.04
N ARG A 237 5.00 -14.65 0.76
CA ARG A 237 5.29 -13.63 -0.25
C ARG A 237 4.30 -13.75 -1.40
N PRO A 238 3.01 -13.45 -1.17
CA PRO A 238 2.02 -13.52 -2.23
C PRO A 238 2.37 -12.54 -3.33
N GLN A 239 2.37 -12.99 -4.58
CA GLN A 239 2.61 -12.15 -5.76
C GLN A 239 1.32 -11.68 -6.39
N VAL A 240 0.28 -12.52 -6.33
CA VAL A 240 -1.02 -12.28 -6.93
C VAL A 240 -2.14 -12.66 -5.98
N ALA A 241 -3.28 -11.99 -6.11
CA ALA A 241 -4.52 -12.35 -5.44
C ALA A 241 -5.67 -12.40 -6.45
N SER A 242 -6.48 -13.44 -6.34
CA SER A 242 -7.72 -13.66 -7.08
C SER A 242 -8.60 -14.63 -6.29
N ARG A 243 -9.92 -14.46 -6.33
CA ARG A 243 -10.88 -15.48 -5.86
C ARG A 243 -10.95 -16.67 -6.80
N SER A 244 -10.77 -16.44 -8.10
CA SER A 244 -10.73 -17.50 -9.11
C SER A 244 -9.39 -18.24 -9.04
N LYS A 245 -9.45 -19.55 -8.80
CA LYS A 245 -8.29 -20.43 -8.86
C LYS A 245 -7.60 -20.36 -10.23
N TRP A 246 -8.39 -20.29 -11.30
CA TRP A 246 -7.90 -20.27 -12.67
C TRP A 246 -7.19 -18.95 -13.00
N HIS A 247 -7.78 -17.81 -12.70
CA HIS A 247 -7.12 -16.50 -12.88
C HIS A 247 -5.83 -16.39 -12.08
N ARG A 248 -5.82 -16.94 -10.85
CA ARG A 248 -4.61 -16.98 -10.04
C ARG A 248 -3.52 -17.85 -10.66
N LEU A 249 -3.88 -19.05 -11.15
CA LEU A 249 -2.95 -19.95 -11.81
C LEU A 249 -2.37 -19.33 -13.08
N GLU A 250 -3.22 -18.77 -13.94
CA GLU A 250 -2.81 -18.06 -15.15
C GLU A 250 -1.83 -16.92 -14.84
N ALA A 251 -2.14 -16.10 -13.83
CA ALA A 251 -1.28 -15.00 -13.41
C ALA A 251 0.09 -15.50 -12.88
N LEU A 252 0.12 -16.63 -12.18
CA LEU A 252 1.37 -17.26 -11.71
C LEU A 252 2.17 -17.85 -12.87
N LEU A 253 1.54 -18.52 -13.82
CA LEU A 253 2.19 -19.03 -15.04
C LEU A 253 2.79 -17.90 -15.87
N ARG A 254 2.07 -16.79 -16.04
CA ARG A 254 2.58 -15.59 -16.72
C ARG A 254 3.81 -15.02 -16.00
N ASN A 255 3.79 -14.95 -14.68
CA ASN A 255 4.96 -14.52 -13.90
C ASN A 255 6.15 -15.46 -14.08
N HIS A 256 5.90 -16.78 -14.14
CA HIS A 256 6.96 -17.77 -14.35
C HIS A 256 7.59 -17.63 -15.74
N ALA A 257 6.77 -17.57 -16.77
CA ALA A 257 7.24 -17.35 -18.15
C ALA A 257 8.06 -16.05 -18.27
N PHE A 258 7.56 -14.94 -17.69
CA PHE A 258 8.32 -13.69 -17.64
C PHE A 258 9.70 -13.85 -16.97
N ILE A 259 9.80 -14.58 -15.88
CA ILE A 259 11.07 -14.78 -15.16
C ILE A 259 12.03 -15.60 -16.03
N GLU A 260 11.55 -16.66 -16.70
CA GLU A 260 12.37 -17.50 -17.58
C GLU A 260 12.90 -16.70 -18.78
N ASP A 261 12.02 -15.94 -19.45
CA ASP A 261 12.39 -15.08 -20.58
C ASP A 261 13.39 -13.99 -20.14
N TYR A 262 13.16 -13.38 -18.97
CA TYR A 262 14.07 -12.38 -18.41
C TYR A 262 15.45 -12.98 -18.13
N ILE A 263 15.54 -14.17 -17.54
CA ILE A 263 16.81 -14.83 -17.25
C ILE A 263 17.56 -15.12 -18.55
N ARG A 264 16.89 -15.69 -19.57
CA ARG A 264 17.49 -15.94 -20.89
C ARG A 264 18.03 -14.67 -21.53
N ALA A 265 17.20 -13.62 -21.57
CA ALA A 265 17.61 -12.32 -22.14
C ALA A 265 18.78 -11.70 -21.37
N ARG A 266 18.76 -11.75 -20.02
CA ARG A 266 19.83 -11.23 -19.18
C ARG A 266 21.15 -11.96 -19.39
N ASP A 267 21.14 -13.29 -19.52
CA ASP A 267 22.36 -14.07 -19.66
C ASP A 267 22.97 -13.82 -21.05
N ALA A 268 22.19 -13.82 -22.11
CA ALA A 268 22.65 -13.45 -23.46
C ALA A 268 23.16 -11.98 -23.52
N TRP A 269 22.48 -11.04 -22.84
CA TRP A 269 22.95 -9.65 -22.76
C TRP A 269 24.30 -9.52 -22.06
N ARG A 270 24.55 -10.32 -21.00
CA ARG A 270 25.86 -10.36 -20.31
C ARG A 270 26.97 -10.91 -21.17
N GLU A 271 26.66 -11.77 -22.13
CA GLU A 271 27.58 -12.31 -23.13
C GLU A 271 27.83 -11.34 -24.28
N GLY A 272 27.20 -10.16 -24.25
CA GLY A 272 27.37 -9.10 -25.27
C GLY A 272 26.41 -9.21 -26.46
N HIS A 273 25.42 -10.09 -26.41
CA HIS A 273 24.44 -10.23 -27.48
C HIS A 273 23.40 -9.10 -27.44
N LEU A 274 22.96 -8.65 -28.62
CA LEU A 274 21.83 -7.72 -28.76
C LEU A 274 20.54 -8.51 -28.58
N VAL A 275 19.83 -8.27 -27.47
CA VAL A 275 18.59 -8.98 -27.12
C VAL A 275 17.51 -8.00 -26.67
N ALA A 276 16.25 -8.35 -26.95
CA ALA A 276 15.11 -7.68 -26.38
C ALA A 276 14.66 -8.40 -25.09
N PHE A 277 14.49 -7.66 -24.03
CA PHE A 277 13.95 -8.16 -22.76
C PHE A 277 12.42 -8.31 -22.84
N PRO A 278 11.82 -9.22 -22.06
CA PRO A 278 10.37 -9.41 -22.10
C PRO A 278 9.61 -8.18 -21.59
N PRO A 279 8.34 -7.99 -22.06
CA PRO A 279 7.48 -6.90 -21.63
C PRO A 279 7.33 -6.84 -20.10
N GLY A 280 7.45 -5.65 -19.53
CA GLY A 280 7.41 -5.46 -18.08
C GLY A 280 8.77 -5.55 -17.38
N THR A 281 9.86 -5.68 -18.14
CA THR A 281 11.22 -5.48 -17.61
C THR A 281 11.39 -4.02 -17.21
N TYR A 282 11.60 -3.75 -15.92
CA TYR A 282 11.54 -2.40 -15.38
C TYR A 282 12.92 -1.79 -15.07
N TRP A 283 13.66 -2.37 -14.12
CA TRP A 283 14.89 -1.76 -13.63
C TRP A 283 16.02 -1.72 -14.65
N LEU A 284 16.20 -2.78 -15.45
CA LEU A 284 17.21 -2.78 -16.51
C LEU A 284 16.86 -1.79 -17.63
N ARG A 285 15.58 -1.68 -18.01
CA ARG A 285 15.13 -0.65 -18.94
C ARG A 285 15.50 0.75 -18.45
N ARG A 286 15.34 1.01 -17.16
CA ARG A 286 15.57 2.33 -16.56
C ARG A 286 17.05 2.67 -16.36
N PHE A 287 17.86 1.70 -15.93
CA PHE A 287 19.24 1.96 -15.50
C PHE A 287 20.31 1.45 -16.47
N ALA A 288 20.00 0.51 -17.31
CA ALA A 288 20.92 -0.08 -18.28
C ALA A 288 20.52 0.14 -19.73
N ASN A 289 19.46 0.88 -19.98
CA ASN A 289 18.96 1.26 -21.32
C ASN A 289 18.74 0.05 -22.26
N VAL A 290 18.36 -1.10 -21.70
CA VAL A 290 18.10 -2.30 -22.50
C VAL A 290 16.84 -2.14 -23.35
N VAL A 291 16.81 -2.78 -24.51
CA VAL A 291 15.62 -2.87 -25.34
C VAL A 291 14.61 -3.79 -24.66
N VAL A 292 13.36 -3.36 -24.56
CA VAL A 292 12.25 -4.15 -24.02
C VAL A 292 11.21 -4.32 -25.11
N ALA A 293 10.76 -5.56 -25.33
CA ALA A 293 9.72 -5.86 -26.29
C ALA A 293 8.40 -5.16 -25.93
N GLU A 294 7.62 -4.78 -26.93
CA GLU A 294 6.28 -4.23 -26.75
C GLU A 294 5.31 -5.28 -26.18
N THR A 295 4.26 -4.83 -25.46
CA THR A 295 3.23 -5.68 -24.86
C THR A 295 2.16 -6.06 -25.86
#